data_b5ad58e9f83c7ad3f1d7c1eb34556d4b
#
_entry.id   b5ad58e9f83c7ad3f1d7c1eb34556d4b
#
_cell.length_a   1.000
_cell.length_b   1.000
_cell.length_c   1.000
_cell.angle_alpha   90.00
_cell.angle_beta   90.00
_cell.angle_gamma   90.00
#
_symmetry.space_group_name_H-M   'P 1'
#
loop_
_entity.id
_entity.type
_entity.pdbx_description
1 polymer ?
#
loop_
_entity_poly.entity_id
_entity_poly.type
_entity_poly.pdbx_seq_one_letter_code
_entity_poly.pdbx_strand_id
1 'polypeptide(L)'
;MDNIKYTIETLDDINIHEELTKEQIDSFEIKEKNCVNAFEAISSSGDDRRVDEYNRLEDFDELIEELIKADAKNWAIKLCIDKLQCINKSVSHRQGREYAVIIHNLCELKQLPMAGEVLEIALKNDFSKNVSEFKCYEWLGIAASSKEELNNKTLGLEIFKKAENSADQTLIDGTRTQEGSFRDFNSLADSIVDDDYLGDKNYAKKVYQKAENLAESFKDFLGLGQSYGFSLGDKNLARKAFEKAEKLAKKSSDIKWLAESVADEAYLGDPIWEKQLLEIKKK
;
A
#
# COMPACT_ATOMS: atom_id res chain seq x y z
N MET A 1 -11.73 21.60 10.85
CA MET A 1 -10.51 22.34 10.44
C MET A 1 -9.78 22.97 11.62
N ASP A 2 -10.48 23.31 12.70
CA ASP A 2 -9.87 24.03 13.84
C ASP A 2 -8.94 23.16 14.73
N ASN A 3 -9.18 21.84 14.77
CA ASN A 3 -8.41 20.96 15.66
C ASN A 3 -6.96 20.72 15.19
N ILE A 4 -6.71 20.59 13.87
CA ILE A 4 -5.34 20.41 13.34
C ILE A 4 -4.49 21.65 13.59
N LYS A 5 -5.11 22.83 13.46
CA LYS A 5 -4.45 24.10 13.75
C LYS A 5 -4.02 24.19 15.21
N TYR A 6 -4.84 23.65 16.13
CA TYR A 6 -4.52 23.58 17.56
C TYR A 6 -3.38 22.60 17.86
N THR A 7 -3.33 21.46 17.19
CA THR A 7 -2.31 20.43 17.42
C THR A 7 -0.94 20.85 16.87
N ILE A 8 -0.91 21.53 15.71
CA ILE A 8 0.31 22.09 15.12
C ILE A 8 0.85 23.26 15.95
N GLU A 9 -0.02 24.18 16.41
CA GLU A 9 0.38 25.31 17.24
C GLU A 9 0.87 24.89 18.64
N THR A 10 0.40 23.76 19.18
CA THR A 10 0.88 23.23 20.47
C THR A 10 2.22 22.49 20.34
N LEU A 11 2.62 22.05 19.14
CA LEU A 11 3.91 21.39 18.93
C LEU A 11 5.09 22.36 18.93
N ASP A 12 4.88 23.63 18.57
CA ASP A 12 5.92 24.65 18.62
C ASP A 12 6.40 24.93 20.09
N ASP A 13 5.57 24.60 21.09
CA ASP A 13 5.89 24.74 22.52
C ASP A 13 6.47 23.45 23.13
N ILE A 14 6.54 22.33 22.41
CA ILE A 14 7.04 21.07 22.93
C ILE A 14 8.57 21.05 22.85
N ASN A 15 9.22 20.81 24.00
CA ASN A 15 10.66 20.58 24.03
C ASN A 15 10.99 19.22 23.34
N ILE A 16 11.39 19.27 22.07
CA ILE A 16 11.69 18.09 21.26
C ILE A 16 13.03 17.42 21.63
N HIS A 17 13.83 18.05 22.53
CA HIS A 17 15.20 17.62 22.82
C HIS A 17 15.37 17.02 24.22
N GLU A 18 14.30 16.88 25.02
CA GLU A 18 14.39 16.54 26.45
C GLU A 18 15.11 15.23 26.78
N GLU A 19 15.15 14.29 25.84
CA GLU A 19 15.65 12.92 26.10
C GLU A 19 16.92 12.56 25.31
N LEU A 20 17.46 13.49 24.52
CA LEU A 20 18.58 13.23 23.60
C LEU A 20 19.90 13.85 24.07
N THR A 21 21.01 13.19 23.75
CA THR A 21 22.34 13.78 23.90
C THR A 21 22.58 14.88 22.87
N LYS A 22 23.45 15.82 23.18
CA LYS A 22 23.79 16.91 22.25
C LYS A 22 24.26 16.40 20.89
N GLU A 23 25.04 15.31 20.85
CA GLU A 23 25.52 14.71 19.61
C GLU A 23 24.36 14.13 18.77
N GLN A 24 23.37 13.53 19.42
CA GLN A 24 22.16 13.06 18.75
C GLN A 24 21.33 14.22 18.19
N ILE A 25 21.15 15.28 18.98
CA ILE A 25 20.43 16.49 18.54
C ILE A 25 21.10 17.07 17.31
N ASP A 26 22.42 17.36 17.37
CA ASP A 26 23.17 17.95 16.28
C ASP A 26 23.08 17.08 15.00
N SER A 27 23.12 15.74 15.14
CA SER A 27 22.98 14.80 14.03
C SER A 27 21.58 14.83 13.40
N PHE A 28 20.53 14.82 14.23
CA PHE A 28 19.15 14.81 13.73
C PHE A 28 18.76 16.15 13.11
N GLU A 29 19.18 17.28 13.69
CA GLU A 29 18.96 18.62 13.09
C GLU A 29 19.57 18.75 11.70
N ILE A 30 20.77 18.17 11.48
CA ILE A 30 21.41 18.15 10.16
C ILE A 30 20.58 17.31 9.19
N LYS A 31 20.11 16.15 9.60
CA LYS A 31 19.29 15.25 8.75
C LYS A 31 17.95 15.91 8.41
N GLU A 32 17.23 16.44 9.40
CA GLU A 32 15.96 17.16 9.20
C GLU A 32 16.13 18.30 8.18
N LYS A 33 17.15 19.15 8.38
CA LYS A 33 17.44 20.24 7.46
C LYS A 33 17.74 19.74 6.04
N ASN A 34 18.43 18.62 5.90
CA ASN A 34 18.67 18.02 4.59
C ASN A 34 17.39 17.52 3.93
N CYS A 35 16.49 16.87 4.68
CA CYS A 35 15.19 16.42 4.17
C CYS A 35 14.35 17.60 3.68
N VAL A 36 14.20 18.65 4.50
CA VAL A 36 13.41 19.85 4.15
C VAL A 36 13.99 20.60 2.95
N ASN A 37 15.29 20.90 2.97
CA ASN A 37 15.95 21.62 1.85
C ASN A 37 15.87 20.82 0.56
N ALA A 38 16.02 19.52 0.67
CA ALA A 38 15.95 18.62 -0.46
C ALA A 38 14.55 18.64 -1.09
N PHE A 39 13.48 18.69 -0.29
CA PHE A 39 12.12 18.78 -0.78
C PHE A 39 11.79 20.15 -1.40
N GLU A 40 12.22 21.25 -0.77
CA GLU A 40 12.01 22.62 -1.27
C GLU A 40 12.71 22.85 -2.63
N ALA A 41 13.88 22.25 -2.84
CA ALA A 41 14.64 22.36 -4.10
C ALA A 41 13.89 21.73 -5.28
N ILE A 42 13.10 20.65 -5.07
CA ILE A 42 12.28 20.05 -6.14
C ILE A 42 11.07 20.91 -6.44
N SER A 43 10.36 21.39 -5.41
CA SER A 43 9.17 22.21 -5.57
C SER A 43 9.44 23.49 -6.38
N SER A 44 10.69 23.97 -6.36
CA SER A 44 11.12 25.19 -7.08
C SER A 44 11.62 24.94 -8.50
N SER A 45 12.02 23.72 -8.87
CA SER A 45 12.71 23.45 -10.15
C SER A 45 11.79 23.22 -11.34
N GLY A 46 10.51 22.96 -11.13
CA GLY A 46 9.54 22.71 -12.22
C GLY A 46 9.87 21.52 -13.13
N ASP A 47 10.87 20.73 -12.76
CA ASP A 47 11.41 19.63 -13.58
C ASP A 47 10.72 18.31 -13.17
N ASP A 48 10.31 17.50 -14.13
CA ASP A 48 9.51 16.27 -13.97
C ASP A 48 10.35 15.10 -13.38
N ARG A 49 11.07 15.34 -12.27
CA ARG A 49 11.94 14.36 -11.61
C ARG A 49 11.21 13.60 -10.51
N ARG A 50 10.16 12.87 -10.88
CA ARG A 50 9.36 12.03 -9.97
C ARG A 50 10.18 11.03 -9.14
N VAL A 51 11.34 10.60 -9.62
CA VAL A 51 12.23 9.66 -8.92
C VAL A 51 12.94 10.34 -7.74
N ASP A 52 13.37 11.59 -7.91
CA ASP A 52 14.08 12.33 -6.87
C ASP A 52 13.15 12.73 -5.72
N GLU A 53 11.86 13.02 -6.00
CA GLU A 53 10.84 13.31 -4.99
C GLU A 53 10.55 12.09 -4.11
N TYR A 54 10.49 10.90 -4.72
CA TYR A 54 10.27 9.66 -3.98
C TYR A 54 11.40 9.34 -3.00
N ASN A 55 12.65 9.38 -3.45
CA ASN A 55 13.82 9.07 -2.61
C ASN A 55 13.87 10.01 -1.38
N ARG A 56 13.42 11.23 -1.52
CA ARG A 56 13.46 12.24 -0.44
C ARG A 56 12.31 12.11 0.56
N LEU A 57 11.15 11.56 0.15
CA LEU A 57 10.09 11.19 1.10
C LEU A 57 10.51 9.96 1.91
N GLU A 58 11.31 9.04 1.33
CA GLU A 58 11.93 7.94 2.07
C GLU A 58 12.95 8.44 3.10
N ASP A 59 13.74 9.49 2.81
CA ASP A 59 14.65 10.11 3.78
C ASP A 59 13.90 10.61 5.06
N PHE A 60 12.67 11.14 4.90
CA PHE A 60 11.81 11.49 6.04
C PHE A 60 11.40 10.25 6.84
N ASP A 61 11.03 9.16 6.18
CA ASP A 61 10.59 7.93 6.84
C ASP A 61 11.74 7.30 7.65
N GLU A 62 12.94 7.23 7.06
CA GLU A 62 14.13 6.74 7.75
C GLU A 62 14.45 7.58 8.99
N LEU A 63 14.36 8.91 8.89
CA LEU A 63 14.61 9.80 10.01
C LEU A 63 13.54 9.69 11.11
N ILE A 64 12.26 9.56 10.74
CA ILE A 64 11.17 9.33 11.70
C ILE A 64 11.40 8.01 12.45
N GLU A 65 11.74 6.92 11.75
CA GLU A 65 12.06 5.65 12.37
C GLU A 65 13.26 5.73 13.32
N GLU A 66 14.32 6.46 12.96
CA GLU A 66 15.48 6.69 13.83
C GLU A 66 15.09 7.43 15.11
N LEU A 67 14.22 8.44 15.00
CA LEU A 67 13.72 9.21 16.14
C LEU A 67 12.82 8.36 17.06
N ILE A 68 11.97 7.50 16.48
CA ILE A 68 11.16 6.55 17.25
C ILE A 68 12.08 5.58 18.02
N LYS A 69 13.09 5.01 17.37
CA LYS A 69 14.08 4.12 17.99
C LYS A 69 14.90 4.80 19.09
N ALA A 70 15.13 6.11 18.96
CA ALA A 70 15.81 6.94 19.97
C ALA A 70 14.88 7.43 21.09
N ASP A 71 13.60 7.04 21.09
CA ASP A 71 12.51 7.50 22.00
C ASP A 71 12.24 9.03 21.91
N ALA A 72 12.65 9.69 20.84
CA ALA A 72 12.44 11.10 20.57
C ALA A 72 11.05 11.38 19.96
N LYS A 73 10.01 10.97 20.68
CA LYS A 73 8.62 10.91 20.17
C LYS A 73 8.09 12.25 19.68
N ASN A 74 8.33 13.32 20.43
CA ASN A 74 7.85 14.65 20.09
C ASN A 74 8.45 15.15 18.79
N TRP A 75 9.73 14.88 18.56
CA TRP A 75 10.41 15.24 17.33
C TRP A 75 9.91 14.38 16.14
N ALA A 76 9.70 13.08 16.34
CA ALA A 76 9.11 12.20 15.33
C ALA A 76 7.70 12.68 14.92
N ILE A 77 6.86 13.10 15.87
CA ILE A 77 5.53 13.67 15.60
C ILE A 77 5.65 14.95 14.76
N LYS A 78 6.53 15.87 15.15
CA LYS A 78 6.79 17.10 14.38
C LYS A 78 7.18 16.78 12.95
N LEU A 79 8.08 15.84 12.76
CA LEU A 79 8.53 15.42 11.42
C LEU A 79 7.41 14.80 10.56
N CYS A 80 6.50 14.04 11.18
CA CYS A 80 5.29 13.54 10.49
C CYS A 80 4.45 14.70 9.96
N ILE A 81 4.30 15.79 10.71
CA ILE A 81 3.54 16.96 10.30
C ILE A 81 4.26 17.74 9.20
N ASP A 82 5.57 17.91 9.30
CA ASP A 82 6.38 18.56 8.26
C ASP A 82 6.29 17.77 6.94
N LYS A 83 6.40 16.44 7.01
CA LYS A 83 6.16 15.56 5.86
C LYS A 83 4.75 15.73 5.28
N LEU A 84 3.72 15.81 6.14
CA LEU A 84 2.34 16.04 5.69
C LEU A 84 2.19 17.36 4.92
N GLN A 85 2.83 18.43 5.36
CA GLN A 85 2.82 19.72 4.67
C GLN A 85 3.49 19.62 3.28
N CYS A 86 4.56 18.82 3.18
CA CYS A 86 5.25 18.54 1.92
C CYS A 86 4.33 17.78 0.96
N ILE A 87 3.70 16.70 1.41
CA ILE A 87 2.79 15.88 0.59
C ILE A 87 1.61 16.69 0.06
N ASN A 88 1.04 17.58 0.87
CA ASN A 88 -0.09 18.44 0.47
C ASN A 88 0.27 19.42 -0.67
N LYS A 89 1.55 19.74 -0.85
CA LYS A 89 2.06 20.58 -1.95
C LYS A 89 2.48 19.77 -3.18
N SER A 90 2.58 18.45 -3.06
CA SER A 90 3.04 17.53 -4.09
C SER A 90 1.87 17.01 -4.92
N VAL A 91 2.13 16.70 -6.19
CA VAL A 91 1.20 15.99 -7.08
C VAL A 91 1.73 14.58 -7.37
N SER A 92 2.29 13.93 -6.36
CA SER A 92 2.88 12.60 -6.50
C SER A 92 1.83 11.53 -6.73
N HIS A 93 2.09 10.60 -7.66
CA HIS A 93 1.26 9.43 -7.92
C HIS A 93 1.19 8.44 -6.73
N ARG A 94 2.02 8.62 -5.71
CA ARG A 94 2.07 7.79 -4.50
C ARG A 94 1.50 8.50 -3.27
N GLN A 95 0.86 9.63 -3.45
CA GLN A 95 0.36 10.47 -2.38
C GLN A 95 -0.43 9.70 -1.32
N GLY A 96 -1.31 8.77 -1.75
CA GLY A 96 -2.06 7.93 -0.82
C GLY A 96 -1.18 7.02 0.06
N ARG A 97 -0.08 6.47 -0.50
CA ARG A 97 0.92 5.69 0.27
C ARG A 97 1.59 6.56 1.32
N GLU A 98 1.99 7.77 0.95
CA GLU A 98 2.68 8.67 1.88
C GLU A 98 1.78 9.09 3.05
N TYR A 99 0.48 9.33 2.82
CA TYR A 99 -0.47 9.52 3.91
C TYR A 99 -0.58 8.28 4.80
N ALA A 100 -0.66 7.08 4.21
CA ALA A 100 -0.73 5.84 4.97
C ALA A 100 0.51 5.62 5.85
N VAL A 101 1.72 5.94 5.35
CA VAL A 101 2.96 5.87 6.13
C VAL A 101 2.93 6.86 7.32
N ILE A 102 2.47 8.10 7.12
CA ILE A 102 2.31 9.04 8.23
C ILE A 102 1.30 8.52 9.26
N ILE A 103 0.18 7.96 8.82
CA ILE A 103 -0.83 7.37 9.70
C ILE A 103 -0.20 6.24 10.53
N HIS A 104 0.55 5.34 9.88
CA HIS A 104 1.28 4.25 10.54
C HIS A 104 2.21 4.78 11.63
N ASN A 105 3.10 5.71 11.30
CA ASN A 105 4.06 6.30 12.23
C ASN A 105 3.37 6.98 13.44
N LEU A 106 2.27 7.70 13.20
CA LEU A 106 1.49 8.33 14.28
C LEU A 106 0.79 7.28 15.17
N CYS A 107 0.36 6.15 14.61
CA CYS A 107 -0.20 5.05 15.39
C CYS A 107 0.87 4.37 16.26
N GLU A 108 2.08 4.13 15.75
CA GLU A 108 3.22 3.66 16.54
C GLU A 108 3.54 4.60 17.71
N LEU A 109 3.49 5.91 17.46
CA LEU A 109 3.66 6.96 18.47
C LEU A 109 2.46 7.10 19.42
N LYS A 110 1.40 6.28 19.25
CA LYS A 110 0.14 6.31 20.03
C LYS A 110 -0.64 7.62 19.87
N GLN A 111 -0.50 8.30 18.73
CA GLN A 111 -1.20 9.53 18.38
C GLN A 111 -2.43 9.25 17.50
N LEU A 112 -3.30 8.32 17.94
CA LEU A 112 -4.48 7.90 17.18
C LEU A 112 -5.41 9.05 16.71
N PRO A 113 -5.68 10.09 17.53
CA PRO A 113 -6.47 11.22 17.06
C PRO A 113 -5.84 11.93 15.86
N MET A 114 -4.51 12.19 15.91
CA MET A 114 -3.78 12.83 14.80
C MET A 114 -3.75 11.94 13.55
N ALA A 115 -3.55 10.63 13.72
CA ALA A 115 -3.61 9.68 12.62
C ALA A 115 -4.99 9.70 11.91
N GLY A 116 -6.08 9.80 12.69
CA GLY A 116 -7.44 9.97 12.16
C GLY A 116 -7.62 11.29 11.40
N GLU A 117 -7.08 12.38 11.88
CA GLU A 117 -7.10 13.69 11.22
C GLU A 117 -6.32 13.66 9.89
N VAL A 118 -5.15 13.03 9.86
CA VAL A 118 -4.38 12.83 8.62
C VAL A 118 -5.17 12.04 7.59
N LEU A 119 -5.88 10.99 8.00
CA LEU A 119 -6.76 10.23 7.10
C LEU A 119 -7.90 11.11 6.55
N GLU A 120 -8.53 11.94 7.39
CA GLU A 120 -9.55 12.87 6.91
C GLU A 120 -9.01 13.89 5.91
N ILE A 121 -7.80 14.38 6.11
CA ILE A 121 -7.12 15.28 5.16
C ILE A 121 -6.91 14.54 3.84
N ALA A 122 -6.36 13.34 3.90
CA ALA A 122 -6.12 12.52 2.71
C ALA A 122 -7.41 12.27 1.91
N LEU A 123 -8.51 11.95 2.59
CA LEU A 123 -9.79 11.68 1.94
C LEU A 123 -10.47 12.91 1.31
N LYS A 124 -10.04 14.12 1.68
CA LYS A 124 -10.50 15.38 1.06
C LYS A 124 -9.70 15.74 -0.20
N ASN A 125 -8.57 15.08 -0.44
CA ASN A 125 -7.78 15.31 -1.63
C ASN A 125 -8.43 14.68 -2.87
N ASP A 126 -8.27 15.36 -4.01
CA ASP A 126 -8.70 14.89 -5.31
C ASP A 126 -7.59 14.05 -5.96
N PHE A 127 -7.63 12.74 -5.75
CA PHE A 127 -6.69 11.81 -6.36
C PHE A 127 -6.95 11.54 -7.85
N SER A 128 -8.04 12.04 -8.42
CA SER A 128 -8.37 11.83 -9.83
C SER A 128 -7.30 12.38 -10.80
N LYS A 129 -6.47 13.30 -10.33
CA LYS A 129 -5.33 13.85 -11.07
C LYS A 129 -4.06 13.00 -10.94
N ASN A 130 -4.04 12.02 -10.05
CA ASN A 130 -2.91 11.14 -9.84
C ASN A 130 -2.93 10.00 -10.85
N VAL A 131 -1.74 9.51 -11.21
CA VAL A 131 -1.59 8.40 -12.17
C VAL A 131 -2.19 7.10 -11.62
N SER A 132 -2.39 7.00 -10.30
CA SER A 132 -2.92 5.82 -9.64
C SER A 132 -3.87 6.20 -8.49
N GLU A 133 -5.06 6.69 -8.83
CA GLU A 133 -6.12 6.98 -7.86
C GLU A 133 -6.52 5.72 -7.08
N PHE A 134 -6.63 4.59 -7.78
CA PHE A 134 -6.90 3.28 -7.19
C PHE A 134 -5.92 2.96 -6.07
N LYS A 135 -4.61 3.05 -6.32
CA LYS A 135 -3.58 2.74 -5.31
C LYS A 135 -3.62 3.70 -4.12
N CYS A 136 -3.96 4.96 -4.34
CA CYS A 136 -4.13 5.89 -3.23
C CYS A 136 -5.22 5.42 -2.27
N TYR A 137 -6.38 5.05 -2.78
CA TYR A 137 -7.48 4.56 -1.94
C TYR A 137 -7.18 3.17 -1.35
N GLU A 138 -6.49 2.28 -2.05
CA GLU A 138 -6.08 0.97 -1.50
C GLU A 138 -5.22 1.16 -0.23
N TRP A 139 -4.16 1.98 -0.29
CA TRP A 139 -3.30 2.26 0.87
C TRP A 139 -4.07 2.91 2.04
N LEU A 140 -4.93 3.88 1.75
CA LEU A 140 -5.75 4.52 2.78
C LEU A 140 -6.78 3.56 3.38
N GLY A 141 -7.30 2.63 2.61
CA GLY A 141 -8.19 1.57 3.09
C GLY A 141 -7.48 0.62 4.07
N ILE A 142 -6.23 0.25 3.75
CA ILE A 142 -5.36 -0.53 4.64
C ILE A 142 -5.15 0.23 5.95
N ALA A 143 -4.66 1.48 5.90
CA ALA A 143 -4.39 2.28 7.08
C ALA A 143 -5.65 2.52 7.95
N ALA A 144 -6.82 2.67 7.34
CA ALA A 144 -8.07 2.82 8.07
C ALA A 144 -8.50 1.54 8.79
N SER A 145 -8.30 0.37 8.18
CA SER A 145 -8.84 -0.93 8.66
C SER A 145 -7.83 -1.76 9.44
N SER A 146 -6.52 -1.52 9.30
CA SER A 146 -5.46 -2.27 9.97
C SER A 146 -5.65 -2.27 11.48
N LYS A 147 -5.48 -3.45 12.09
CA LYS A 147 -5.57 -3.64 13.55
C LYS A 147 -4.47 -2.89 14.30
N GLU A 148 -3.32 -2.72 13.67
CA GLU A 148 -2.16 -2.05 14.23
C GLU A 148 -2.26 -0.52 14.09
N GLU A 149 -3.16 -0.03 13.24
CA GLU A 149 -3.34 1.39 12.97
C GLU A 149 -4.68 1.92 13.51
N LEU A 150 -5.57 2.42 12.65
CA LEU A 150 -6.82 3.04 13.09
C LEU A 150 -7.91 2.04 13.49
N ASN A 151 -7.81 0.80 13.06
CA ASN A 151 -8.75 -0.30 13.33
C ASN A 151 -10.24 0.06 13.08
N ASN A 152 -10.49 0.90 12.08
CA ASN A 152 -11.83 1.32 11.68
C ASN A 152 -12.29 0.58 10.43
N LYS A 153 -12.74 -0.66 10.60
CA LYS A 153 -13.16 -1.54 9.49
C LYS A 153 -14.33 -0.97 8.67
N THR A 154 -15.21 -0.19 9.28
CA THR A 154 -16.33 0.45 8.57
C THR A 154 -15.81 1.49 7.58
N LEU A 155 -14.94 2.38 8.05
CA LEU A 155 -14.31 3.39 7.19
C LEU A 155 -13.39 2.74 6.15
N GLY A 156 -12.61 1.72 6.54
CA GLY A 156 -11.79 0.94 5.61
C GLY A 156 -12.60 0.35 4.47
N LEU A 157 -13.76 -0.26 4.77
CA LEU A 157 -14.67 -0.78 3.75
C LEU A 157 -15.16 0.31 2.78
N GLU A 158 -15.51 1.49 3.28
CA GLU A 158 -15.92 2.62 2.43
C GLU A 158 -14.80 3.07 1.50
N ILE A 159 -13.56 3.10 2.01
CA ILE A 159 -12.38 3.50 1.23
C ILE A 159 -12.02 2.41 0.19
N PHE A 160 -12.06 1.13 0.54
CA PHE A 160 -11.85 0.05 -0.43
C PHE A 160 -12.89 0.05 -1.56
N LYS A 161 -14.15 0.43 -1.27
CA LYS A 161 -15.15 0.64 -2.32
C LYS A 161 -14.82 1.81 -3.24
N LYS A 162 -14.18 2.87 -2.74
CA LYS A 162 -13.68 3.96 -3.61
C LYS A 162 -12.54 3.46 -4.50
N ALA A 163 -11.62 2.64 -3.98
CA ALA A 163 -10.58 2.02 -4.78
C ALA A 163 -11.18 1.14 -5.90
N GLU A 164 -12.14 0.28 -5.56
CA GLU A 164 -12.84 -0.57 -6.54
C GLU A 164 -13.53 0.26 -7.63
N ASN A 165 -14.24 1.31 -7.23
CA ASN A 165 -14.93 2.20 -8.18
C ASN A 165 -13.95 2.94 -9.10
N SER A 166 -12.80 3.38 -8.59
CA SER A 166 -11.76 4.02 -9.39
C SER A 166 -11.19 3.05 -10.43
N ALA A 167 -10.93 1.79 -10.05
CA ALA A 167 -10.50 0.75 -10.98
C ALA A 167 -11.56 0.43 -12.05
N ASP A 168 -12.84 0.32 -11.65
CA ASP A 168 -13.96 0.08 -12.58
C ASP A 168 -14.11 1.25 -13.57
N GLN A 169 -13.99 2.49 -13.13
CA GLN A 169 -14.12 3.68 -13.97
C GLN A 169 -13.01 3.74 -15.03
N THR A 170 -11.80 3.35 -14.66
CA THR A 170 -10.68 3.28 -15.59
C THR A 170 -10.90 2.28 -16.73
N LEU A 171 -11.55 1.13 -16.44
CA LEU A 171 -11.93 0.15 -17.46
C LEU A 171 -12.95 0.72 -18.47
N ILE A 172 -13.88 1.56 -17.98
CA ILE A 172 -14.95 2.15 -18.82
C ILE A 172 -14.41 3.25 -19.72
N ASP A 173 -13.60 4.16 -19.17
CA ASP A 173 -13.16 5.37 -19.88
C ASP A 173 -11.98 5.11 -20.83
N GLY A 174 -11.25 4.03 -20.64
CA GLY A 174 -10.04 3.69 -21.41
C GLY A 174 -8.94 4.76 -21.34
N THR A 175 -9.08 5.71 -20.41
CA THR A 175 -8.23 6.90 -20.32
C THR A 175 -6.90 6.63 -19.59
N ARG A 176 -6.84 5.55 -18.81
CA ARG A 176 -5.65 5.17 -18.04
C ARG A 176 -5.21 3.77 -18.41
N THR A 177 -4.10 3.65 -19.07
CA THR A 177 -3.58 2.39 -19.63
C THR A 177 -3.07 1.39 -18.58
N GLN A 178 -3.09 1.72 -17.29
CA GLN A 178 -2.47 0.90 -16.24
C GLN A 178 -3.39 0.56 -15.06
N GLU A 179 -4.47 1.28 -14.82
CA GLU A 179 -5.44 0.98 -13.74
C GLU A 179 -6.63 0.16 -14.26
N GLY A 180 -7.30 -0.55 -13.38
CA GLY A 180 -8.40 -1.45 -13.71
C GLY A 180 -7.94 -2.79 -14.29
N SER A 181 -6.66 -3.12 -14.13
CA SER A 181 -6.09 -4.38 -14.61
C SER A 181 -6.45 -5.55 -13.69
N PHE A 182 -6.24 -6.76 -14.18
CA PHE A 182 -6.26 -7.97 -13.35
C PHE A 182 -5.51 -7.78 -12.02
N ARG A 183 -4.30 -7.18 -12.08
CA ARG A 183 -3.44 -7.01 -10.91
C ARG A 183 -4.04 -6.09 -9.86
N ASP A 184 -4.72 -5.03 -10.28
CA ASP A 184 -5.32 -4.08 -9.34
C ASP A 184 -6.46 -4.74 -8.56
N PHE A 185 -7.37 -5.44 -9.22
CA PHE A 185 -8.44 -6.16 -8.54
C PHE A 185 -7.92 -7.33 -7.69
N ASN A 186 -6.88 -8.04 -8.15
CA ASN A 186 -6.28 -9.11 -7.36
C ASN A 186 -5.63 -8.57 -6.09
N SER A 187 -4.83 -7.49 -6.19
CA SER A 187 -4.20 -6.81 -5.04
C SER A 187 -5.24 -6.28 -4.06
N LEU A 188 -6.29 -5.63 -4.58
CA LEU A 188 -7.38 -5.12 -3.75
C LEU A 188 -8.09 -6.24 -2.98
N ALA A 189 -8.34 -7.36 -3.64
CA ALA A 189 -8.98 -8.51 -3.01
C ALA A 189 -8.08 -9.14 -1.93
N ASP A 190 -6.76 -9.21 -2.17
CA ASP A 190 -5.77 -9.64 -1.17
C ASP A 190 -5.80 -8.73 0.07
N SER A 191 -5.86 -7.40 -0.11
CA SER A 191 -5.97 -6.44 1.00
C SER A 191 -7.31 -6.54 1.74
N ILE A 192 -8.41 -6.81 1.05
CA ILE A 192 -9.74 -6.94 1.66
C ILE A 192 -9.87 -8.22 2.48
N VAL A 193 -9.27 -9.33 2.03
CA VAL A 193 -9.40 -10.64 2.69
C VAL A 193 -8.51 -10.77 3.91
N ASP A 194 -7.43 -10.00 3.97
CA ASP A 194 -6.47 -10.06 5.06
C ASP A 194 -7.12 -9.76 6.40
N ASP A 195 -6.98 -10.70 7.35
CA ASP A 195 -7.58 -10.60 8.68
C ASP A 195 -6.98 -9.46 9.52
N ASP A 196 -5.75 -9.01 9.19
CA ASP A 196 -5.10 -7.87 9.85
C ASP A 196 -5.66 -6.53 9.36
N TYR A 197 -6.27 -6.52 8.17
CA TYR A 197 -6.96 -5.36 7.61
C TYR A 197 -8.49 -5.51 7.73
N LEU A 198 -9.21 -5.67 6.61
CA LEU A 198 -10.68 -5.74 6.64
C LEU A 198 -11.20 -7.11 7.09
N GLY A 199 -10.62 -8.20 6.58
CA GLY A 199 -11.00 -9.58 6.86
C GLY A 199 -12.34 -9.99 6.24
N ASP A 200 -12.83 -9.28 5.20
CA ASP A 200 -14.12 -9.59 4.57
C ASP A 200 -13.95 -10.54 3.37
N LYS A 201 -13.96 -11.84 3.66
CA LYS A 201 -13.86 -12.91 2.65
C LYS A 201 -14.96 -12.85 1.58
N ASN A 202 -16.17 -12.41 1.95
CA ASN A 202 -17.28 -12.35 1.01
C ASN A 202 -17.13 -11.21 0.02
N TYR A 203 -16.66 -10.06 0.48
CA TYR A 203 -16.36 -8.93 -0.37
C TYR A 203 -15.12 -9.22 -1.25
N ALA A 204 -14.04 -9.73 -0.66
CA ALA A 204 -12.85 -10.15 -1.40
C ALA A 204 -13.18 -11.11 -2.54
N LYS A 205 -14.04 -12.10 -2.30
CA LYS A 205 -14.46 -13.06 -3.34
C LYS A 205 -15.14 -12.39 -4.53
N LYS A 206 -15.93 -11.34 -4.32
CA LYS A 206 -16.54 -10.56 -5.40
C LYS A 206 -15.49 -9.79 -6.21
N VAL A 207 -14.50 -9.21 -5.52
CA VAL A 207 -13.42 -8.47 -6.16
C VAL A 207 -12.48 -9.42 -6.93
N TYR A 208 -12.15 -10.59 -6.39
CA TYR A 208 -11.42 -11.64 -7.13
C TYR A 208 -12.16 -12.08 -8.38
N GLN A 209 -13.49 -12.13 -8.36
CA GLN A 209 -14.26 -12.49 -9.54
C GLN A 209 -14.12 -11.45 -10.66
N LYS A 210 -13.98 -10.17 -10.33
CA LYS A 210 -13.62 -9.13 -11.31
C LYS A 210 -12.22 -9.35 -11.86
N ALA A 211 -11.24 -9.64 -11.01
CA ALA A 211 -9.90 -10.01 -11.45
C ALA A 211 -9.91 -11.22 -12.39
N GLU A 212 -10.64 -12.28 -12.05
CA GLU A 212 -10.77 -13.48 -12.87
C GLU A 212 -11.34 -13.20 -14.27
N ASN A 213 -12.31 -12.28 -14.36
CA ASN A 213 -12.90 -11.89 -15.65
C ASN A 213 -11.91 -11.11 -16.54
N LEU A 214 -10.88 -10.51 -15.96
CA LEU A 214 -9.83 -9.76 -16.66
C LEU A 214 -8.56 -10.58 -16.89
N ALA A 215 -8.46 -11.77 -16.30
CA ALA A 215 -7.31 -12.64 -16.43
C ALA A 215 -7.23 -13.24 -17.84
N GLU A 216 -6.13 -13.00 -18.56
CA GLU A 216 -5.94 -13.46 -19.94
C GLU A 216 -4.65 -14.30 -20.12
N SER A 217 -3.69 -14.13 -19.23
CA SER A 217 -2.37 -14.75 -19.36
C SER A 217 -2.13 -15.89 -18.36
N PHE A 218 -1.13 -16.73 -18.69
CA PHE A 218 -0.60 -17.72 -17.75
C PHE A 218 -0.31 -17.12 -16.36
N LYS A 219 0.35 -15.95 -16.34
CA LYS A 219 0.74 -15.29 -15.09
C LYS A 219 -0.46 -14.78 -14.28
N ASP A 220 -1.51 -14.33 -14.94
CA ASP A 220 -2.72 -13.86 -14.26
C ASP A 220 -3.42 -15.03 -13.56
N PHE A 221 -3.62 -16.15 -14.24
CA PHE A 221 -4.24 -17.32 -13.63
C PHE A 221 -3.34 -18.01 -12.60
N LEU A 222 -2.02 -17.97 -12.76
CA LEU A 222 -1.08 -18.43 -11.74
C LEU A 222 -1.22 -17.59 -10.46
N GLY A 223 -1.17 -16.25 -10.59
CA GLY A 223 -1.33 -15.34 -9.47
C GLY A 223 -2.70 -15.48 -8.80
N LEU A 224 -3.77 -15.60 -9.58
CA LEU A 224 -5.11 -15.82 -9.05
C LEU A 224 -5.21 -17.13 -8.26
N GLY A 225 -4.59 -18.21 -8.76
CA GLY A 225 -4.54 -19.49 -8.05
C GLY A 225 -3.81 -19.38 -6.70
N GLN A 226 -2.72 -18.64 -6.66
CA GLN A 226 -1.97 -18.36 -5.43
C GLN A 226 -2.82 -17.54 -4.44
N SER A 227 -3.46 -16.46 -4.87
CA SER A 227 -4.33 -15.64 -4.03
C SER A 227 -5.55 -16.42 -3.51
N TYR A 228 -6.18 -17.23 -4.35
CA TYR A 228 -7.30 -18.09 -3.92
C TYR A 228 -6.86 -19.11 -2.87
N GLY A 229 -5.68 -19.73 -3.04
CA GLY A 229 -5.17 -20.73 -2.10
C GLY A 229 -4.70 -20.11 -0.79
N PHE A 230 -3.87 -19.10 -0.86
CA PHE A 230 -3.22 -18.47 0.29
C PHE A 230 -4.14 -17.48 0.99
N SER A 231 -4.55 -16.41 0.28
CA SER A 231 -5.27 -15.30 0.91
C SER A 231 -6.72 -15.69 1.23
N LEU A 232 -7.45 -16.27 0.26
CA LEU A 232 -8.85 -16.65 0.48
C LEU A 232 -9.01 -18.00 1.21
N GLY A 233 -8.02 -18.89 1.12
CA GLY A 233 -8.06 -20.26 1.66
C GLY A 233 -9.00 -21.19 0.88
N ASP A 234 -9.37 -20.86 -0.37
CA ASP A 234 -10.29 -21.66 -1.20
C ASP A 234 -9.49 -22.50 -2.22
N LYS A 235 -9.03 -23.69 -1.78
CA LYS A 235 -8.26 -24.62 -2.62
C LYS A 235 -9.03 -25.10 -3.87
N ASN A 236 -10.36 -25.07 -3.87
CA ASN A 236 -11.14 -25.44 -5.05
C ASN A 236 -11.06 -24.36 -6.14
N LEU A 237 -11.14 -23.09 -5.75
CA LEU A 237 -10.94 -21.98 -6.68
C LEU A 237 -9.48 -21.91 -7.15
N ALA A 238 -8.52 -22.13 -6.26
CA ALA A 238 -7.10 -22.20 -6.60
C ALA A 238 -6.85 -23.26 -7.68
N ARG A 239 -7.36 -24.49 -7.51
CA ARG A 239 -7.24 -25.55 -8.49
C ARG A 239 -7.77 -25.15 -9.87
N LYS A 240 -8.98 -24.57 -9.92
CA LYS A 240 -9.57 -24.12 -11.20
C LYS A 240 -8.73 -23.05 -11.89
N ALA A 241 -8.15 -22.13 -11.14
CA ALA A 241 -7.27 -21.11 -11.69
C ALA A 241 -5.97 -21.73 -12.22
N PHE A 242 -5.35 -22.65 -11.47
CA PHE A 242 -4.15 -23.38 -11.92
C PHE A 242 -4.42 -24.26 -13.16
N GLU A 243 -5.59 -24.88 -13.28
CA GLU A 243 -6.00 -25.62 -14.50
C GLU A 243 -6.10 -24.69 -15.72
N LYS A 244 -6.55 -23.44 -15.54
CA LYS A 244 -6.54 -22.44 -16.61
C LYS A 244 -5.11 -22.00 -16.93
N ALA A 245 -4.26 -21.80 -15.93
CA ALA A 245 -2.85 -21.48 -16.12
C ALA A 245 -2.14 -22.60 -16.90
N GLU A 246 -2.37 -23.88 -16.56
CA GLU A 246 -1.79 -25.02 -17.28
C GLU A 246 -2.09 -24.99 -18.78
N LYS A 247 -3.33 -24.70 -19.14
CA LYS A 247 -3.75 -24.60 -20.57
C LYS A 247 -3.06 -23.46 -21.32
N LEU A 248 -2.63 -22.42 -20.62
CA LEU A 248 -1.98 -21.23 -21.17
C LEU A 248 -0.45 -21.31 -21.11
N ALA A 249 0.11 -22.29 -20.40
CA ALA A 249 1.54 -22.49 -20.28
C ALA A 249 2.17 -22.81 -21.63
N LYS A 250 3.12 -21.98 -22.08
CA LYS A 250 3.79 -22.12 -23.37
C LYS A 250 5.26 -22.48 -23.25
N LYS A 251 5.87 -22.19 -22.11
CA LYS A 251 7.30 -22.35 -21.86
C LYS A 251 7.55 -23.37 -20.77
N SER A 252 8.69 -24.04 -20.83
CA SER A 252 9.13 -24.94 -19.76
C SER A 252 9.23 -24.25 -18.38
N SER A 253 9.54 -22.94 -18.36
CA SER A 253 9.52 -22.13 -17.14
C SER A 253 8.11 -21.99 -16.57
N ASP A 254 7.09 -21.85 -17.42
CA ASP A 254 5.70 -21.69 -16.99
C ASP A 254 5.24 -22.97 -16.27
N ILE A 255 5.53 -24.14 -16.85
CA ILE A 255 5.23 -25.44 -16.22
C ILE A 255 5.96 -25.60 -14.88
N LYS A 256 7.22 -25.16 -14.81
CA LYS A 256 7.98 -25.21 -13.55
C LYS A 256 7.32 -24.35 -12.47
N TRP A 257 6.99 -23.10 -12.76
CA TRP A 257 6.33 -22.21 -11.81
C TRP A 257 4.96 -22.72 -11.35
N LEU A 258 4.19 -23.28 -12.30
CA LEU A 258 2.91 -23.90 -11.97
C LEU A 258 3.10 -25.10 -11.04
N ALA A 259 4.04 -26.00 -11.36
CA ALA A 259 4.33 -27.19 -10.56
C ALA A 259 4.75 -26.80 -9.12
N GLU A 260 5.62 -25.81 -8.96
CA GLU A 260 6.02 -25.27 -7.65
C GLU A 260 4.82 -24.73 -6.86
N SER A 261 3.93 -23.95 -7.53
CA SER A 261 2.73 -23.40 -6.86
C SER A 261 1.70 -24.48 -6.53
N VAL A 262 1.54 -25.49 -7.36
CA VAL A 262 0.60 -26.60 -7.12
C VAL A 262 1.07 -27.48 -5.95
N ALA A 263 2.39 -27.70 -5.80
CA ALA A 263 2.97 -28.48 -4.72
C ALA A 263 2.92 -27.78 -3.36
N ASP A 264 2.99 -26.45 -3.37
CA ASP A 264 3.04 -25.66 -2.15
C ASP A 264 1.73 -25.80 -1.34
N GLU A 265 1.86 -26.22 -0.08
CA GLU A 265 0.73 -26.42 0.83
C GLU A 265 -0.02 -25.12 1.12
N ALA A 266 0.67 -23.97 1.04
CA ALA A 266 0.05 -22.66 1.22
C ALA A 266 -0.96 -22.35 0.12
N TYR A 267 -0.77 -22.88 -1.10
CA TYR A 267 -1.68 -22.63 -2.23
C TYR A 267 -2.63 -23.81 -2.47
N LEU A 268 -2.10 -24.98 -2.86
CA LEU A 268 -2.92 -26.16 -3.17
C LEU A 268 -2.50 -27.42 -2.40
N GLY A 269 -1.20 -27.71 -2.35
CA GLY A 269 -0.64 -28.88 -1.70
C GLY A 269 -0.93 -30.18 -2.47
N ASP A 270 -0.79 -30.20 -3.81
CA ASP A 270 -1.02 -31.37 -4.63
C ASP A 270 0.28 -31.89 -5.29
N PRO A 271 1.07 -32.70 -4.58
CA PRO A 271 2.32 -33.25 -5.12
C PRO A 271 2.12 -34.27 -6.25
N ILE A 272 0.92 -34.83 -6.39
CA ILE A 272 0.61 -35.76 -7.47
C ILE A 272 0.51 -34.98 -8.79
N TRP A 273 -0.21 -33.85 -8.77
CA TRP A 273 -0.31 -33.00 -9.94
C TRP A 273 1.01 -32.33 -10.31
N GLU A 274 1.79 -31.89 -9.31
CA GLU A 274 3.17 -31.42 -9.53
C GLU A 274 3.97 -32.42 -10.37
N LYS A 275 3.99 -33.70 -9.94
CA LYS A 275 4.72 -34.74 -10.66
C LYS A 275 4.24 -34.91 -12.10
N GLN A 276 2.93 -34.88 -12.33
CA GLN A 276 2.35 -34.96 -13.68
C GLN A 276 2.81 -33.79 -14.57
N LEU A 277 2.80 -32.55 -14.03
CA LEU A 277 3.27 -31.36 -14.76
C LEU A 277 4.75 -31.48 -15.14
N LEU A 278 5.60 -31.96 -14.24
CA LEU A 278 7.03 -32.16 -14.50
C LEU A 278 7.32 -33.29 -15.49
N GLU A 279 6.44 -34.28 -15.61
CA GLU A 279 6.55 -35.34 -16.64
C GLU A 279 6.20 -34.84 -18.06
N ILE A 280 5.22 -33.90 -18.18
CA ILE A 280 4.89 -33.26 -19.46
C ILE A 280 6.11 -32.50 -20.02
N LYS A 281 6.91 -31.89 -19.17
CA LYS A 281 8.12 -31.15 -19.54
C LYS A 281 9.23 -32.03 -20.19
N LYS A 282 9.23 -33.32 -19.95
CA LYS A 282 10.28 -34.24 -20.45
C LYS A 282 10.00 -34.75 -21.86
N LYS A 283 8.84 -34.49 -22.43
CA LYS A 283 8.42 -34.81 -23.80
C LYS A 283 8.56 -33.59 -24.71
#